data_ce0951ece366bcb38c47bac94a744011
#
_entry.id   ce0951ece366bcb38c47bac94a744011
#
_cell.length_a   1.000
_cell.length_b   1.000
_cell.length_c   1.000
_cell.angle_alpha   90.00
_cell.angle_beta   90.00
_cell.angle_gamma   90.00
#
_symmetry.space_group_name_H-M   'P 1'
#
loop_
_entity.id
_entity.type
_entity.pdbx_description
1 polymer ?
#
loop_
_entity_poly.entity_id
_entity_poly.type
_entity_poly.pdbx_seq_one_letter_code
_entity_poly.pdbx_strand_id
1 'polypeptide(L)'
;MSDLMHLPWLTIVTFLPTAGALLILLARVLARGVEPGYDAAVRVLTLIFTIATFLVSLVAFAAFDSNAPGFQLVENVAWAFGFGYHLGVDSLSMTLILLTTFLTPLCILASWSIQKQVASYMILFLILETLMIGVFCAMDLVLFYLFFEGGLIPMFILIGVWGGQRRVYAAFKFFLYTLLGSILMLVAIVAMINIAHTSSIPDLIAYAQHVGFDPNVQIWLWLAFFASFAVKLPMWPVHTWLPDAHVEAPTAASVVLAAILLKMGGYGFLRFSLPMFPSASHFFTPMVFALSVIAIIWASLVAFRQADMKKLIAYSSVAHMGFVTLGIFSGTLQGIQGGIYQMLSHGIISGALFLCVGVVYDRMHTREIAFYGGLVNRMPVYAAVFMLFTMGNVGLPGTSGFPGEILSLVGAFQVNAWFVVAATTGVIFSAVYALTLYRKVALGNIENPKLGGILDLDGREWVTFVPLIVATLIMGLAPSIVLHFTEGAAQSIATAYAGGVTP
;
A
#
# COMPACT_ATOMS: atom_id res chain seq x y z
N MET A 1 -6.93 3.70 -33.02
CA MET A 1 -6.23 4.08 -31.77
C MET A 1 -6.61 5.48 -31.29
N SER A 2 -6.90 6.44 -32.19
CA SER A 2 -7.33 7.81 -31.82
C SER A 2 -8.61 7.84 -30.96
N ASP A 3 -9.62 7.04 -31.27
CA ASP A 3 -10.90 7.05 -30.56
C ASP A 3 -10.85 6.44 -29.15
N LEU A 4 -9.91 5.56 -28.89
CA LEU A 4 -9.67 4.98 -27.57
C LEU A 4 -9.08 6.00 -26.57
N MET A 5 -8.35 7.01 -27.06
CA MET A 5 -7.76 8.05 -26.19
C MET A 5 -8.78 9.06 -25.64
N HIS A 6 -10.01 9.10 -26.19
CA HIS A 6 -11.05 10.06 -25.79
C HIS A 6 -12.04 9.51 -24.76
N LEU A 7 -11.94 8.22 -24.39
CA LEU A 7 -12.78 7.65 -23.34
C LEU A 7 -12.28 8.07 -21.95
N PRO A 8 -13.17 8.28 -20.99
CA PRO A 8 -12.80 8.64 -19.61
C PRO A 8 -12.33 7.40 -18.84
N TRP A 9 -11.12 6.92 -19.21
CA TRP A 9 -10.56 5.67 -18.67
C TRP A 9 -10.39 5.72 -17.16
N LEU A 10 -9.96 6.86 -16.60
CA LEU A 10 -9.71 6.99 -15.18
C LEU A 10 -11.03 6.98 -14.39
N THR A 11 -12.07 7.65 -14.89
CA THR A 11 -13.42 7.58 -14.31
C THR A 11 -13.95 6.14 -14.35
N ILE A 12 -13.78 5.44 -15.49
CA ILE A 12 -14.25 4.06 -15.63
C ILE A 12 -13.51 3.15 -14.63
N VAL A 13 -12.17 3.17 -14.59
CA VAL A 13 -11.37 2.36 -13.65
C VAL A 13 -11.76 2.65 -12.20
N THR A 14 -11.94 3.92 -11.85
CA THR A 14 -12.25 4.34 -10.48
C THR A 14 -13.63 3.88 -10.03
N PHE A 15 -14.67 4.03 -10.87
CA PHE A 15 -16.06 3.79 -10.45
C PHE A 15 -16.65 2.45 -10.89
N LEU A 16 -15.94 1.66 -11.70
CA LEU A 16 -16.38 0.32 -12.07
C LEU A 16 -16.61 -0.59 -10.84
N PRO A 17 -15.75 -0.60 -9.82
CA PRO A 17 -16.02 -1.34 -8.59
C PRO A 17 -17.28 -0.83 -7.87
N THR A 18 -17.48 0.49 -7.79
CA THR A 18 -18.70 1.07 -7.19
C THR A 18 -19.96 0.64 -7.95
N ALA A 19 -19.91 0.56 -9.28
CA ALA A 19 -21.04 0.03 -10.07
C ALA A 19 -21.37 -1.41 -9.67
N GLY A 20 -20.35 -2.25 -9.45
CA GLY A 20 -20.52 -3.60 -8.89
C GLY A 20 -21.15 -3.61 -7.51
N ALA A 21 -20.71 -2.72 -6.63
CA ALA A 21 -21.26 -2.57 -5.28
C ALA A 21 -22.74 -2.17 -5.31
N LEU A 22 -23.12 -1.21 -6.17
CA LEU A 22 -24.51 -0.77 -6.36
C LEU A 22 -25.38 -1.90 -6.94
N LEU A 23 -24.87 -2.68 -7.87
CA LEU A 23 -25.59 -3.82 -8.44
C LEU A 23 -25.87 -4.89 -7.38
N ILE A 24 -24.89 -5.22 -6.52
CA ILE A 24 -25.07 -6.15 -5.41
C ILE A 24 -26.10 -5.60 -4.41
N LEU A 25 -26.03 -4.31 -4.09
CA LEU A 25 -26.99 -3.66 -3.20
C LEU A 25 -28.40 -3.70 -3.76
N LEU A 26 -28.57 -3.39 -5.04
CA LEU A 26 -29.86 -3.45 -5.73
C LEU A 26 -30.43 -4.89 -5.74
N ALA A 27 -29.61 -5.87 -6.08
CA ALA A 27 -29.98 -7.29 -6.03
C ALA A 27 -30.45 -7.70 -4.63
N ARG A 28 -29.78 -7.24 -3.57
CA ARG A 28 -30.17 -7.51 -2.19
C ARG A 28 -31.52 -6.91 -1.82
N VAL A 29 -31.83 -5.70 -2.31
CA VAL A 29 -33.10 -5.02 -2.04
C VAL A 29 -34.26 -5.71 -2.79
N LEU A 30 -34.01 -6.12 -4.03
CA LEU A 30 -35.03 -6.75 -4.88
C LEU A 30 -35.33 -8.21 -4.50
N ALA A 31 -34.34 -8.96 -4.02
CA ALA A 31 -34.47 -10.39 -3.73
C ALA A 31 -35.32 -10.72 -2.47
N ARG A 32 -35.81 -9.75 -1.71
CA ARG A 32 -36.70 -9.87 -0.53
C ARG A 32 -36.42 -11.04 0.43
N GLY A 33 -35.25 -11.67 0.38
CA GLY A 33 -34.87 -12.80 1.21
C GLY A 33 -33.59 -13.44 0.68
N VAL A 34 -32.89 -14.18 1.56
CA VAL A 34 -31.67 -14.90 1.19
C VAL A 34 -32.08 -16.18 0.45
N GLU A 35 -32.07 -16.16 -0.89
CA GLU A 35 -32.24 -17.38 -1.69
C GLU A 35 -30.99 -18.28 -1.56
N PRO A 36 -31.14 -19.61 -1.60
CA PRO A 36 -30.02 -20.54 -1.68
C PRO A 36 -29.13 -20.18 -2.89
N GLY A 37 -27.83 -19.93 -2.66
CA GLY A 37 -26.89 -19.54 -3.72
C GLY A 37 -26.63 -18.04 -3.86
N TYR A 38 -27.37 -17.15 -3.18
CA TYR A 38 -27.15 -15.70 -3.23
C TYR A 38 -25.71 -15.32 -2.87
N ASP A 39 -25.16 -15.86 -1.78
CA ASP A 39 -23.80 -15.55 -1.35
C ASP A 39 -22.74 -16.00 -2.36
N ALA A 40 -22.97 -17.12 -3.04
CA ALA A 40 -22.08 -17.60 -4.11
C ALA A 40 -22.13 -16.65 -5.33
N ALA A 41 -23.32 -16.23 -5.72
CA ALA A 41 -23.51 -15.27 -6.81
C ALA A 41 -22.85 -13.92 -6.51
N VAL A 42 -22.98 -13.41 -5.27
CA VAL A 42 -22.31 -12.19 -4.82
C VAL A 42 -20.79 -12.29 -4.92
N ARG A 43 -20.19 -13.39 -4.46
CA ARG A 43 -18.73 -13.59 -4.56
C ARG A 43 -18.27 -13.60 -6.02
N VAL A 44 -18.97 -14.34 -6.88
CA VAL A 44 -18.65 -14.42 -8.32
C VAL A 44 -18.81 -13.05 -8.99
N LEU A 45 -19.89 -12.33 -8.71
CA LEU A 45 -20.12 -11.00 -9.26
C LEU A 45 -19.03 -10.01 -8.84
N THR A 46 -18.64 -10.02 -7.54
CA THR A 46 -17.55 -9.20 -7.03
C THR A 46 -16.24 -9.52 -7.74
N LEU A 47 -15.93 -10.80 -7.92
CA LEU A 47 -14.73 -11.24 -8.63
C LEU A 47 -14.73 -10.76 -10.10
N ILE A 48 -15.88 -10.84 -10.77
CA ILE A 48 -16.02 -10.34 -12.15
C ILE A 48 -15.73 -8.85 -12.22
N PHE A 49 -16.30 -8.04 -11.31
CA PHE A 49 -16.06 -6.59 -11.31
C PHE A 49 -14.62 -6.23 -10.99
N THR A 50 -13.98 -6.89 -10.03
CA THR A 50 -12.57 -6.64 -9.71
C THR A 50 -11.63 -7.07 -10.85
N ILE A 51 -11.88 -8.19 -11.52
CA ILE A 51 -11.14 -8.60 -12.72
C ILE A 51 -11.39 -7.62 -13.86
N ALA A 52 -12.63 -7.19 -14.08
CA ALA A 52 -12.96 -6.20 -15.11
C ALA A 52 -12.23 -4.87 -14.84
N THR A 53 -12.17 -4.42 -13.59
CA THR A 53 -11.41 -3.22 -13.19
C THR A 53 -9.93 -3.38 -13.50
N PHE A 54 -9.34 -4.54 -13.19
CA PHE A 54 -7.96 -4.82 -13.54
C PHE A 54 -7.72 -4.79 -15.06
N LEU A 55 -8.59 -5.43 -15.85
CA LEU A 55 -8.48 -5.41 -17.31
C LEU A 55 -8.60 -3.99 -17.88
N VAL A 56 -9.53 -3.18 -17.37
CA VAL A 56 -9.67 -1.78 -17.79
C VAL A 56 -8.44 -0.96 -17.39
N SER A 57 -7.84 -1.21 -16.21
CA SER A 57 -6.59 -0.56 -15.82
C SER A 57 -5.41 -0.93 -16.73
N LEU A 58 -5.36 -2.16 -17.28
CA LEU A 58 -4.39 -2.56 -18.30
C LEU A 58 -4.62 -1.84 -19.63
N VAL A 59 -5.87 -1.57 -20.01
CA VAL A 59 -6.18 -0.77 -21.20
C VAL A 59 -5.74 0.68 -21.00
N ALA A 60 -6.00 1.27 -19.83
CA ALA A 60 -5.52 2.60 -19.47
C ALA A 60 -3.98 2.66 -19.47
N PHE A 61 -3.31 1.63 -18.97
CA PHE A 61 -1.86 1.49 -19.03
C PHE A 61 -1.33 1.40 -20.46
N ALA A 62 -2.01 0.67 -21.33
CA ALA A 62 -1.62 0.56 -22.76
C ALA A 62 -1.81 1.88 -23.52
N ALA A 63 -2.71 2.76 -23.05
CA ALA A 63 -2.90 4.11 -23.60
C ALA A 63 -1.93 5.14 -23.01
N PHE A 64 -1.18 4.80 -21.96
CA PHE A 64 -0.23 5.67 -21.27
C PHE A 64 1.14 5.61 -21.95
N ASP A 65 1.73 6.79 -22.24
CA ASP A 65 3.09 6.90 -22.77
C ASP A 65 4.10 7.22 -21.66
N SER A 66 4.91 6.24 -21.28
CA SER A 66 5.93 6.42 -20.24
C SER A 66 7.03 7.44 -20.57
N ASN A 67 7.20 7.80 -21.86
CA ASN A 67 8.21 8.76 -22.31
C ASN A 67 7.69 10.20 -22.31
N ALA A 68 6.37 10.40 -22.28
CA ALA A 68 5.78 11.74 -22.26
C ALA A 68 5.81 12.32 -20.83
N PRO A 69 6.33 13.54 -20.65
CA PRO A 69 6.38 14.16 -19.34
C PRO A 69 5.00 14.64 -18.86
N GLY A 70 4.82 14.66 -17.54
CA GLY A 70 3.63 15.22 -16.91
C GLY A 70 2.46 14.23 -16.76
N PHE A 71 1.30 14.79 -16.49
CA PHE A 71 0.07 14.01 -16.29
C PHE A 71 -0.62 13.71 -17.61
N GLN A 72 -1.11 12.49 -17.73
CA GLN A 72 -1.80 11.99 -18.92
C GLN A 72 -3.18 11.47 -18.58
N LEU A 73 -3.98 11.13 -19.59
CA LEU A 73 -5.38 10.68 -19.46
C LEU A 73 -6.21 11.66 -18.62
N VAL A 74 -5.92 12.96 -18.77
CA VAL A 74 -6.52 14.02 -17.94
C VAL A 74 -8.00 14.13 -18.23
N GLU A 75 -8.80 14.03 -17.18
CA GLU A 75 -10.26 14.23 -17.19
C GLU A 75 -10.59 15.39 -16.27
N ASN A 76 -11.21 16.43 -16.79
CA ASN A 76 -11.56 17.63 -16.02
C ASN A 76 -13.02 18.00 -16.25
N VAL A 77 -13.79 17.92 -15.17
CA VAL A 77 -15.22 18.29 -15.15
C VAL A 77 -15.45 19.23 -13.98
N ALA A 78 -16.15 20.32 -14.20
CA ALA A 78 -16.57 21.22 -13.11
C ALA A 78 -17.45 20.47 -12.12
N TRP A 79 -17.11 20.56 -10.84
CA TRP A 79 -17.84 19.92 -9.75
C TRP A 79 -18.49 20.96 -8.82
N ALA A 80 -18.99 20.53 -7.68
CA ALA A 80 -19.68 21.37 -6.72
C ALA A 80 -18.76 22.41 -6.06
N PHE A 81 -19.29 23.56 -5.72
CA PHE A 81 -18.62 24.62 -4.93
C PHE A 81 -17.33 25.22 -5.55
N GLY A 82 -17.15 25.11 -6.87
CA GLY A 82 -15.98 25.64 -7.56
C GLY A 82 -14.76 24.70 -7.54
N PHE A 83 -14.88 23.48 -6.98
CA PHE A 83 -13.87 22.45 -7.08
C PHE A 83 -14.00 21.65 -8.38
N GLY A 84 -12.89 21.13 -8.88
CA GLY A 84 -12.85 20.31 -10.09
C GLY A 84 -12.89 18.82 -9.78
N TYR A 85 -13.76 18.07 -10.48
CA TYR A 85 -13.55 16.64 -10.66
C TYR A 85 -12.43 16.51 -11.70
N HIS A 86 -11.20 16.48 -11.19
CA HIS A 86 -9.99 16.51 -11.99
C HIS A 86 -9.18 15.27 -11.72
N LEU A 87 -9.11 14.38 -12.71
CA LEU A 87 -8.31 13.16 -12.67
C LEU A 87 -7.17 13.23 -13.68
N GLY A 88 -6.08 12.57 -13.37
CA GLY A 88 -4.94 12.42 -14.25
C GLY A 88 -3.91 11.49 -13.61
N VAL A 89 -3.04 10.92 -14.42
CA VAL A 89 -2.02 9.99 -13.95
C VAL A 89 -0.68 10.28 -14.58
N ASP A 90 0.37 10.07 -13.80
CA ASP A 90 1.74 9.90 -14.25
C ASP A 90 2.20 8.46 -14.01
N SER A 91 3.46 8.15 -14.29
CA SER A 91 3.98 6.80 -14.11
C SER A 91 3.96 6.32 -12.65
N LEU A 92 4.10 7.22 -11.65
CA LEU A 92 3.96 6.89 -10.24
C LEU A 92 2.52 6.47 -9.91
N SER A 93 1.54 7.29 -10.30
CA SER A 93 0.11 7.02 -10.08
C SER A 93 -0.33 5.72 -10.78
N MET A 94 0.03 5.57 -12.05
CA MET A 94 -0.31 4.39 -12.86
C MET A 94 0.22 3.10 -12.23
N THR A 95 1.44 3.11 -11.71
CA THR A 95 2.02 1.95 -11.04
C THR A 95 1.25 1.52 -9.80
N LEU A 96 0.79 2.48 -8.98
CA LEU A 96 0.02 2.19 -7.77
C LEU A 96 -1.43 1.79 -8.08
N ILE A 97 -2.02 2.31 -9.16
CA ILE A 97 -3.32 1.87 -9.67
C ILE A 97 -3.24 0.42 -10.11
N LEU A 98 -2.22 0.06 -10.90
CA LEU A 98 -2.02 -1.32 -11.34
C LEU A 98 -1.81 -2.27 -10.16
N LEU A 99 -1.04 -1.87 -9.14
CA LEU A 99 -0.88 -2.65 -7.91
C LEU A 99 -2.23 -2.88 -7.22
N THR A 100 -3.05 -1.82 -7.12
CA THR A 100 -4.37 -1.87 -6.48
C THR A 100 -5.30 -2.83 -7.20
N THR A 101 -5.47 -2.64 -8.51
CA THR A 101 -6.38 -3.44 -9.34
C THR A 101 -5.90 -4.88 -9.53
N PHE A 102 -4.58 -5.13 -9.50
CA PHE A 102 -3.99 -6.47 -9.51
C PHE A 102 -4.27 -7.26 -8.23
N LEU A 103 -4.15 -6.62 -7.07
CA LEU A 103 -4.28 -7.30 -5.79
C LEU A 103 -5.73 -7.52 -5.36
N THR A 104 -6.67 -6.66 -5.76
CA THR A 104 -8.06 -6.76 -5.29
C THR A 104 -8.75 -8.06 -5.69
N PRO A 105 -8.65 -8.58 -6.95
CA PRO A 105 -9.19 -9.90 -7.30
C PRO A 105 -8.62 -11.03 -6.45
N LEU A 106 -7.32 -10.97 -6.13
CA LEU A 106 -6.65 -11.97 -5.28
C LEU A 106 -7.17 -11.91 -3.84
N CYS A 107 -7.48 -10.71 -3.33
CA CYS A 107 -8.11 -10.51 -2.03
C CYS A 107 -9.53 -11.09 -2.00
N ILE A 108 -10.30 -10.95 -3.09
CA ILE A 108 -11.65 -11.55 -3.19
C ILE A 108 -11.56 -13.07 -3.20
N LEU A 109 -10.63 -13.66 -3.96
CA LEU A 109 -10.38 -15.10 -3.93
C LEU A 109 -9.97 -15.60 -2.54
N ALA A 110 -9.12 -14.88 -1.84
CA ALA A 110 -8.72 -15.19 -0.47
C ALA A 110 -9.86 -15.05 0.55
N SER A 111 -10.89 -14.26 0.23
CA SER A 111 -12.06 -14.03 1.09
C SER A 111 -13.18 -15.04 0.89
N TRP A 112 -12.96 -16.10 0.10
CA TRP A 112 -14.01 -17.08 -0.23
C TRP A 112 -14.55 -17.85 0.98
N SER A 113 -13.74 -17.96 2.03
CA SER A 113 -14.09 -18.61 3.30
C SER A 113 -15.02 -17.76 4.20
N ILE A 114 -15.20 -16.48 3.91
CA ILE A 114 -16.09 -15.60 4.70
C ILE A 114 -17.54 -16.02 4.52
N GLN A 115 -18.22 -16.32 5.65
CA GLN A 115 -19.64 -16.73 5.66
C GLN A 115 -20.57 -15.69 6.27
N LYS A 116 -20.05 -14.78 7.11
CA LYS A 116 -20.84 -13.77 7.80
C LYS A 116 -21.08 -12.56 6.92
N GLN A 117 -22.33 -12.22 6.64
CA GLN A 117 -22.72 -10.99 5.90
C GLN A 117 -21.92 -10.79 4.60
N VAL A 118 -21.86 -11.82 3.77
CA VAL A 118 -21.02 -11.87 2.56
C VAL A 118 -21.23 -10.67 1.65
N ALA A 119 -22.48 -10.31 1.37
CA ALA A 119 -22.79 -9.17 0.49
C ALA A 119 -22.24 -7.85 1.03
N SER A 120 -22.39 -7.57 2.33
CA SER A 120 -21.85 -6.35 2.95
C SER A 120 -20.32 -6.31 2.90
N TYR A 121 -19.67 -7.45 3.13
CA TYR A 121 -18.22 -7.59 3.04
C TYR A 121 -17.72 -7.28 1.62
N MET A 122 -18.34 -7.86 0.61
CA MET A 122 -17.95 -7.69 -0.80
C MET A 122 -18.21 -6.26 -1.29
N ILE A 123 -19.34 -5.65 -0.90
CA ILE A 123 -19.63 -4.24 -1.19
C ILE A 123 -18.55 -3.32 -0.62
N LEU A 124 -18.13 -3.55 0.63
CA LEU A 124 -17.09 -2.74 1.27
C LEU A 124 -15.74 -2.86 0.55
N PHE A 125 -15.37 -4.05 0.06
CA PHE A 125 -14.17 -4.23 -0.75
C PHE A 125 -14.23 -3.46 -2.08
N LEU A 126 -15.36 -3.51 -2.78
CA LEU A 126 -15.54 -2.77 -4.03
C LEU A 126 -15.51 -1.24 -3.81
N ILE A 127 -16.15 -0.74 -2.76
CA ILE A 127 -16.08 0.68 -2.39
C ILE A 127 -14.65 1.06 -2.03
N LEU A 128 -13.96 0.23 -1.26
CA LEU A 128 -12.58 0.46 -0.87
C LEU A 128 -11.65 0.51 -2.09
N GLU A 129 -11.84 -0.37 -3.08
CA GLU A 129 -11.08 -0.36 -4.34
C GLU A 129 -11.27 0.96 -5.09
N THR A 130 -12.52 1.43 -5.23
CA THR A 130 -12.82 2.76 -5.83
C THR A 130 -12.07 3.87 -5.12
N LEU A 131 -12.12 3.91 -3.79
CA LEU A 131 -11.50 4.97 -3.00
C LEU A 131 -9.98 4.93 -3.10
N MET A 132 -9.37 3.74 -3.12
CA MET A 132 -7.93 3.57 -3.30
C MET A 132 -7.44 4.04 -4.67
N ILE A 133 -8.15 3.67 -5.74
CA ILE A 133 -7.83 4.11 -7.11
C ILE A 133 -7.97 5.63 -7.19
N GLY A 134 -9.06 6.19 -6.64
CA GLY A 134 -9.32 7.63 -6.64
C GLY A 134 -8.22 8.46 -5.99
N VAL A 135 -7.58 7.97 -4.91
CA VAL A 135 -6.42 8.63 -4.30
C VAL A 135 -5.28 8.84 -5.30
N PHE A 136 -5.00 7.83 -6.12
CA PHE A 136 -3.87 7.88 -7.06
C PHE A 136 -4.20 8.61 -8.37
N CYS A 137 -5.49 8.78 -8.68
CA CYS A 137 -5.94 9.51 -9.88
C CYS A 137 -6.22 10.99 -9.63
N ALA A 138 -6.48 11.41 -8.38
CA ALA A 138 -6.92 12.76 -8.07
C ALA A 138 -5.85 13.81 -8.39
N MET A 139 -6.22 14.83 -9.17
CA MET A 139 -5.43 16.01 -9.49
C MET A 139 -5.97 17.30 -8.86
N ASP A 140 -7.03 17.20 -8.06
CA ASP A 140 -7.53 18.24 -7.18
C ASP A 140 -7.27 17.85 -5.73
N LEU A 141 -6.80 18.78 -4.91
CA LEU A 141 -6.35 18.49 -3.55
C LEU A 141 -7.52 18.15 -2.60
N VAL A 142 -8.70 18.73 -2.86
CA VAL A 142 -9.93 18.42 -2.11
C VAL A 142 -10.45 17.03 -2.51
N LEU A 143 -10.44 16.73 -3.80
CA LEU A 143 -10.81 15.41 -4.31
C LEU A 143 -9.87 14.31 -3.80
N PHE A 144 -8.55 14.59 -3.78
CA PHE A 144 -7.56 13.70 -3.15
C PHE A 144 -7.92 13.43 -1.68
N TYR A 145 -8.20 14.48 -0.91
CA TYR A 145 -8.54 14.35 0.50
C TYR A 145 -9.80 13.51 0.73
N LEU A 146 -10.84 13.71 -0.10
CA LEU A 146 -12.07 12.93 -0.01
C LEU A 146 -11.85 11.44 -0.24
N PHE A 147 -11.07 11.07 -1.26
CA PHE A 147 -10.74 9.67 -1.51
C PHE A 147 -9.84 9.09 -0.41
N PHE A 148 -8.85 9.88 0.04
CA PHE A 148 -7.88 9.48 1.06
C PHE A 148 -8.54 9.19 2.42
N GLU A 149 -9.47 10.03 2.84
CA GLU A 149 -10.26 9.85 4.07
C GLU A 149 -11.40 8.85 3.88
N GLY A 150 -12.04 8.88 2.73
CA GLY A 150 -13.14 7.96 2.43
C GLY A 150 -12.77 6.50 2.63
N GLY A 151 -11.54 6.12 2.28
CA GLY A 151 -11.03 4.76 2.46
C GLY A 151 -10.95 4.28 3.92
N LEU A 152 -10.96 5.18 4.90
CA LEU A 152 -10.95 4.81 6.31
C LEU A 152 -12.24 4.13 6.73
N ILE A 153 -13.38 4.57 6.21
CA ILE A 153 -14.71 4.08 6.62
C ILE A 153 -14.90 2.60 6.27
N PRO A 154 -14.71 2.15 5.02
CA PRO A 154 -14.80 0.74 4.69
C PRO A 154 -13.81 -0.12 5.49
N MET A 155 -12.57 0.33 5.65
CA MET A 155 -11.56 -0.43 6.40
C MET A 155 -11.90 -0.52 7.88
N PHE A 156 -12.39 0.57 8.51
CA PHE A 156 -12.88 0.56 9.89
C PHE A 156 -13.99 -0.47 10.10
N ILE A 157 -14.96 -0.53 9.16
CA ILE A 157 -16.07 -1.48 9.22
C ILE A 157 -15.56 -2.91 8.99
N LEU A 158 -14.66 -3.13 8.04
CA LEU A 158 -14.06 -4.45 7.78
C LEU A 158 -13.35 -5.00 9.01
N ILE A 159 -12.56 -4.19 9.71
CA ILE A 159 -11.88 -4.59 10.94
C ILE A 159 -12.91 -4.80 12.07
N GLY A 160 -13.84 -3.87 12.25
CA GLY A 160 -14.78 -3.85 13.39
C GLY A 160 -15.84 -4.95 13.34
N VAL A 161 -16.26 -5.39 12.15
CA VAL A 161 -17.33 -6.39 11.99
C VAL A 161 -16.80 -7.81 11.79
N TRP A 162 -15.76 -7.99 10.96
CA TRP A 162 -15.19 -9.31 10.60
C TRP A 162 -13.85 -9.60 11.28
N GLY A 163 -13.37 -8.69 12.11
CA GLY A 163 -12.14 -8.87 12.88
C GLY A 163 -12.24 -9.87 14.02
N GLY A 164 -11.10 -10.10 14.68
CA GLY A 164 -10.93 -11.04 15.79
C GLY A 164 -11.54 -10.55 17.11
N GLN A 165 -10.97 -11.01 18.21
CA GLN A 165 -11.53 -10.77 19.55
C GLN A 165 -11.48 -9.30 19.99
N ARG A 166 -10.39 -8.59 19.69
CA ARG A 166 -10.18 -7.17 20.03
C ARG A 166 -10.49 -6.21 18.88
N ARG A 167 -11.31 -6.65 17.91
CA ARG A 167 -11.62 -5.92 16.68
C ARG A 167 -12.10 -4.49 16.89
N VAL A 168 -12.95 -4.26 17.91
CA VAL A 168 -13.48 -2.91 18.19
C VAL A 168 -12.36 -1.97 18.61
N TYR A 169 -11.51 -2.39 19.53
CA TYR A 169 -10.32 -1.59 19.92
C TYR A 169 -9.40 -1.29 18.75
N ALA A 170 -9.09 -2.30 17.94
CA ALA A 170 -8.20 -2.15 16.80
C ALA A 170 -8.78 -1.23 15.73
N ALA A 171 -10.09 -1.36 15.44
CA ALA A 171 -10.78 -0.51 14.48
C ALA A 171 -10.79 0.96 14.93
N PHE A 172 -11.15 1.24 16.21
CA PHE A 172 -11.12 2.61 16.72
C PHE A 172 -9.71 3.18 16.78
N LYS A 173 -8.71 2.39 17.18
CA LYS A 173 -7.31 2.83 17.21
C LYS A 173 -6.83 3.22 15.80
N PHE A 174 -7.09 2.36 14.81
CA PHE A 174 -6.80 2.65 13.41
C PHE A 174 -7.47 3.94 12.94
N PHE A 175 -8.78 4.05 13.17
CA PHE A 175 -9.56 5.21 12.72
C PHE A 175 -9.10 6.52 13.36
N LEU A 176 -8.95 6.54 14.70
CA LEU A 176 -8.58 7.76 15.43
C LEU A 176 -7.14 8.21 15.11
N TYR A 177 -6.18 7.28 14.98
CA TYR A 177 -4.81 7.63 14.60
C TYR A 177 -4.76 8.29 13.22
N THR A 178 -5.43 7.68 12.25
CA THR A 178 -5.43 8.16 10.87
C THR A 178 -6.21 9.47 10.74
N LEU A 179 -7.37 9.57 11.36
CA LEU A 179 -8.20 10.78 11.33
C LEU A 179 -7.48 11.97 11.98
N LEU A 180 -6.80 11.77 13.12
CA LEU A 180 -6.09 12.87 13.78
C LEU A 180 -4.99 13.48 12.89
N GLY A 181 -4.22 12.62 12.20
CA GLY A 181 -3.21 13.09 11.26
C GLY A 181 -3.81 13.83 10.08
N SER A 182 -4.90 13.33 9.52
CA SER A 182 -5.50 13.88 8.31
C SER A 182 -6.32 15.17 8.55
N ILE A 183 -6.85 15.39 9.75
CA ILE A 183 -7.46 16.69 10.10
C ILE A 183 -6.42 17.80 10.03
N LEU A 184 -5.19 17.55 10.48
CA LEU A 184 -4.11 18.56 10.35
C LEU A 184 -3.81 18.85 8.88
N MET A 185 -3.77 17.82 8.03
CA MET A 185 -3.61 17.99 6.59
C MET A 185 -4.77 18.80 5.97
N LEU A 186 -6.02 18.58 6.41
CA LEU A 186 -7.17 19.35 5.92
C LEU A 186 -7.01 20.85 6.22
N VAL A 187 -6.56 21.20 7.42
CA VAL A 187 -6.27 22.60 7.78
C VAL A 187 -5.21 23.20 6.86
N ALA A 188 -4.14 22.43 6.57
CA ALA A 188 -3.13 22.87 5.63
C ALA A 188 -3.66 23.02 4.19
N ILE A 189 -4.52 22.11 3.73
CA ILE A 189 -5.17 22.20 2.41
C ILE A 189 -5.98 23.50 2.29
N VAL A 190 -6.79 23.83 3.30
CA VAL A 190 -7.57 25.07 3.32
C VAL A 190 -6.65 26.30 3.30
N ALA A 191 -5.56 26.28 4.07
CA ALA A 191 -4.59 27.37 4.06
C ALA A 191 -3.92 27.53 2.68
N MET A 192 -3.50 26.44 2.04
CA MET A 192 -2.89 26.46 0.71
C MET A 192 -3.82 27.04 -0.35
N ILE A 193 -5.10 26.60 -0.35
CA ILE A 193 -6.11 27.11 -1.29
C ILE A 193 -6.33 28.61 -1.11
N ASN A 194 -6.35 29.09 0.14
CA ASN A 194 -6.48 30.53 0.42
C ASN A 194 -5.26 31.35 -0.03
N ILE A 195 -4.05 30.77 0.03
CA ILE A 195 -2.81 31.44 -0.36
C ILE A 195 -2.64 31.42 -1.89
N ALA A 196 -2.80 30.26 -2.50
CA ALA A 196 -2.52 30.07 -3.92
C ALA A 196 -3.75 30.28 -4.82
N HIS A 197 -4.96 30.43 -4.26
CA HIS A 197 -6.23 30.60 -4.95
C HIS A 197 -6.57 29.46 -5.96
N THR A 198 -6.04 28.27 -5.70
CA THR A 198 -6.31 27.07 -6.52
C THR A 198 -6.30 25.82 -5.65
N SER A 199 -7.07 24.79 -6.01
CA SER A 199 -7.03 23.44 -5.43
C SER A 199 -6.38 22.43 -6.38
N SER A 200 -6.05 22.83 -7.61
CA SER A 200 -5.39 21.99 -8.61
C SER A 200 -3.97 21.62 -8.16
N ILE A 201 -3.68 20.32 -8.10
CA ILE A 201 -2.37 19.81 -7.68
C ILE A 201 -1.24 20.28 -8.61
N PRO A 202 -1.37 20.21 -9.97
CA PRO A 202 -0.35 20.76 -10.86
C PRO A 202 -0.10 22.25 -10.65
N ASP A 203 -1.16 23.05 -10.46
CA ASP A 203 -1.03 24.50 -10.26
C ASP A 203 -0.38 24.83 -8.91
N LEU A 204 -0.68 24.04 -7.86
CA LEU A 204 -0.03 24.19 -6.56
C LEU A 204 1.45 23.83 -6.60
N ILE A 205 1.83 22.79 -7.38
CA ILE A 205 3.25 22.48 -7.61
C ILE A 205 3.93 23.61 -8.38
N ALA A 206 3.30 24.12 -9.43
CA ALA A 206 3.83 25.26 -10.18
C ALA A 206 3.94 26.52 -9.31
N TYR A 207 2.94 26.81 -8.48
CA TYR A 207 2.98 27.89 -7.50
C TYR A 207 4.18 27.75 -6.55
N ALA A 208 4.38 26.56 -5.99
CA ALA A 208 5.48 26.28 -5.08
C ALA A 208 6.86 26.46 -5.73
N GLN A 209 6.99 26.17 -7.04
CA GLN A 209 8.24 26.27 -7.78
C GLN A 209 8.54 27.71 -8.26
N HIS A 210 7.52 28.49 -8.62
CA HIS A 210 7.72 29.81 -9.24
C HIS A 210 7.50 30.98 -8.27
N VAL A 211 6.57 30.85 -7.33
CA VAL A 211 6.24 31.88 -6.33
C VAL A 211 6.78 31.50 -4.97
N GLY A 212 6.53 30.26 -4.56
CA GLY A 212 6.89 29.70 -3.26
C GLY A 212 5.93 30.10 -2.14
N PHE A 213 5.82 29.25 -1.14
CA PHE A 213 5.19 29.60 0.13
C PHE A 213 6.20 30.27 1.04
N ASP A 214 5.75 31.25 1.87
CA ASP A 214 6.62 31.84 2.87
C ASP A 214 7.31 30.74 3.70
N PRO A 215 8.64 30.82 3.96
CA PRO A 215 9.39 29.76 4.62
C PRO A 215 8.80 29.33 5.98
N ASN A 216 8.29 30.28 6.77
CA ASN A 216 7.67 29.97 8.05
C ASN A 216 6.32 29.24 7.88
N VAL A 217 5.54 29.65 6.89
CA VAL A 217 4.27 28.98 6.56
C VAL A 217 4.55 27.59 6.00
N GLN A 218 5.54 27.44 5.14
CA GLN A 218 5.93 26.16 4.53
C GLN A 218 6.26 25.09 5.58
N ILE A 219 6.95 25.46 6.69
CA ILE A 219 7.25 24.57 7.80
C ILE A 219 5.96 23.98 8.40
N TRP A 220 4.95 24.82 8.67
CA TRP A 220 3.70 24.37 9.27
C TRP A 220 2.85 23.55 8.31
N LEU A 221 2.82 23.92 7.03
CA LEU A 221 2.14 23.15 6.00
C LEU A 221 2.79 21.75 5.86
N TRP A 222 4.13 21.71 5.81
CA TRP A 222 4.88 20.46 5.75
C TRP A 222 4.61 19.56 6.96
N LEU A 223 4.65 20.11 8.18
CA LEU A 223 4.38 19.36 9.41
C LEU A 223 2.96 18.78 9.44
N ALA A 224 1.97 19.53 8.95
CA ALA A 224 0.59 19.06 8.87
C ALA A 224 0.41 17.90 7.86
N PHE A 225 1.02 18.00 6.69
CA PHE A 225 1.06 16.91 5.70
C PHE A 225 1.88 15.72 6.22
N PHE A 226 3.03 15.99 6.84
CA PHE A 226 3.87 14.97 7.45
C PHE A 226 3.13 14.18 8.52
N ALA A 227 2.38 14.83 9.40
CA ALA A 227 1.58 14.13 10.43
C ALA A 227 0.60 13.14 9.80
N SER A 228 -0.09 13.51 8.72
CA SER A 228 -1.01 12.61 8.02
C SER A 228 -0.29 11.44 7.36
N PHE A 229 0.76 11.72 6.59
CA PHE A 229 1.45 10.69 5.83
C PHE A 229 2.32 9.78 6.71
N ALA A 230 2.93 10.30 7.77
CA ALA A 230 3.70 9.52 8.73
C ALA A 230 2.84 8.52 9.52
N VAL A 231 1.60 8.91 9.84
CA VAL A 231 0.64 7.98 10.44
C VAL A 231 0.23 6.90 9.43
N LYS A 232 -0.09 7.28 8.19
CA LYS A 232 -0.57 6.35 7.15
C LYS A 232 0.53 5.38 6.73
N LEU A 233 1.78 5.85 6.56
CA LEU A 233 2.95 5.06 6.18
C LEU A 233 3.64 4.38 7.39
N PRO A 234 3.03 4.20 8.48
CA PRO A 234 3.36 3.93 9.87
C PRO A 234 4.84 4.21 10.26
N MET A 235 5.23 5.47 10.20
CA MET A 235 6.56 5.88 10.69
C MET A 235 6.66 5.75 12.22
N TRP A 236 7.83 5.42 12.72
CA TRP A 236 8.08 5.54 14.15
C TRP A 236 8.01 7.03 14.58
N PRO A 237 7.36 7.41 15.70
CA PRO A 237 6.70 6.58 16.71
C PRO A 237 5.18 6.36 16.49
N VAL A 238 4.58 6.91 15.43
CA VAL A 238 3.13 6.91 15.18
C VAL A 238 2.60 5.65 14.48
N HIS A 239 3.30 4.54 14.56
CA HIS A 239 3.03 3.27 13.88
C HIS A 239 2.20 2.27 14.68
N THR A 240 1.95 2.53 15.97
CA THR A 240 1.43 1.50 16.90
C THR A 240 0.02 0.99 16.59
N TRP A 241 -0.72 1.70 15.76
CA TRP A 241 -2.03 1.28 15.26
C TRP A 241 -1.94 0.09 14.29
N LEU A 242 -0.86 0.02 13.51
CA LEU A 242 -0.71 -0.94 12.41
C LEU A 242 -0.68 -2.41 12.88
N PRO A 243 0.16 -2.81 13.86
CA PRO A 243 0.16 -4.20 14.34
C PRO A 243 -1.18 -4.63 14.93
N ASP A 244 -1.86 -3.75 15.66
CA ASP A 244 -3.16 -4.06 16.23
C ASP A 244 -4.24 -4.21 15.15
N ALA A 245 -4.25 -3.33 14.15
CA ALA A 245 -5.17 -3.42 13.01
C ALA A 245 -4.96 -4.72 12.22
N HIS A 246 -3.71 -5.07 11.90
CA HIS A 246 -3.39 -6.29 11.14
C HIS A 246 -3.75 -7.57 11.87
N VAL A 247 -3.48 -7.63 13.17
CA VAL A 247 -3.78 -8.82 13.99
C VAL A 247 -5.27 -9.12 14.00
N GLU A 248 -6.09 -8.07 14.10
CA GLU A 248 -7.54 -8.23 14.20
C GLU A 248 -8.23 -8.33 12.84
N ALA A 249 -7.75 -7.63 11.81
CA ALA A 249 -8.37 -7.60 10.48
C ALA A 249 -8.51 -9.01 9.85
N PRO A 250 -9.56 -9.28 9.07
CA PRO A 250 -9.61 -10.47 8.22
C PRO A 250 -8.43 -10.47 7.24
N THR A 251 -8.02 -11.66 6.77
CA THR A 251 -6.78 -11.83 5.99
C THR A 251 -6.71 -10.90 4.78
N ALA A 252 -7.74 -10.85 3.94
CA ALA A 252 -7.75 -9.98 2.77
C ALA A 252 -7.72 -8.49 3.11
N ALA A 253 -8.37 -8.07 4.21
CA ALA A 253 -8.27 -6.69 4.69
C ALA A 253 -6.83 -6.37 5.15
N SER A 254 -6.13 -7.31 5.78
CA SER A 254 -4.70 -7.16 6.10
C SER A 254 -3.84 -7.02 4.84
N VAL A 255 -4.15 -7.77 3.77
CA VAL A 255 -3.45 -7.65 2.48
C VAL A 255 -3.62 -6.24 1.91
N VAL A 256 -4.85 -5.74 1.80
CA VAL A 256 -5.13 -4.40 1.26
C VAL A 256 -4.50 -3.31 2.13
N LEU A 257 -4.58 -3.46 3.45
CA LEU A 257 -3.99 -2.52 4.40
C LEU A 257 -2.46 -2.43 4.20
N ALA A 258 -1.77 -3.57 4.15
CA ALA A 258 -0.32 -3.62 3.98
C ALA A 258 0.13 -3.23 2.56
N ALA A 259 -0.59 -3.70 1.55
CA ALA A 259 -0.14 -3.56 0.17
C ALA A 259 -0.45 -2.19 -0.45
N ILE A 260 -1.57 -1.54 -0.07
CA ILE A 260 -2.05 -0.35 -0.76
C ILE A 260 -2.20 0.84 0.19
N LEU A 261 -2.92 0.68 1.32
CA LEU A 261 -3.21 1.80 2.21
C LEU A 261 -1.95 2.47 2.78
N LEU A 262 -0.91 1.69 3.08
CA LEU A 262 0.38 2.23 3.50
C LEU A 262 1.03 3.09 2.41
N LYS A 263 0.89 2.69 1.14
CA LYS A 263 1.49 3.38 -0.01
C LYS A 263 0.88 4.73 -0.29
N MET A 264 -0.34 4.97 0.17
CA MET A 264 -0.93 6.32 0.09
C MET A 264 -0.11 7.35 0.88
N GLY A 265 0.51 6.97 2.00
CA GLY A 265 1.42 7.83 2.75
C GLY A 265 2.71 8.13 1.98
N GLY A 266 3.34 7.10 1.39
CA GLY A 266 4.53 7.26 0.55
C GLY A 266 4.25 8.07 -0.72
N TYR A 267 3.10 7.81 -1.36
CA TYR A 267 2.60 8.60 -2.47
C TYR A 267 2.43 10.09 -2.05
N GLY A 268 1.87 10.32 -0.87
CA GLY A 268 1.71 11.67 -0.34
C GLY A 268 3.03 12.41 -0.16
N PHE A 269 4.07 11.75 0.37
CA PHE A 269 5.40 12.34 0.46
C PHE A 269 5.98 12.69 -0.91
N LEU A 270 5.86 11.79 -1.88
CA LEU A 270 6.35 12.00 -3.25
C LEU A 270 5.55 13.06 -4.00
N ARG A 271 4.22 13.09 -3.84
CA ARG A 271 3.34 13.96 -4.61
C ARG A 271 3.22 15.37 -4.03
N PHE A 272 3.30 15.51 -2.71
CA PHE A 272 3.04 16.78 -2.03
C PHE A 272 4.26 17.28 -1.27
N SER A 273 4.82 16.49 -0.34
CA SER A 273 5.85 16.97 0.57
C SER A 273 7.11 17.43 -0.15
N LEU A 274 7.63 16.63 -1.08
CA LEU A 274 8.85 16.97 -1.81
C LEU A 274 8.65 18.12 -2.81
N PRO A 275 7.65 18.08 -3.74
CA PRO A 275 7.54 19.10 -4.78
C PRO A 275 6.88 20.40 -4.32
N MET A 276 5.99 20.38 -3.31
CA MET A 276 5.29 21.57 -2.84
C MET A 276 6.01 22.28 -1.68
N PHE A 277 6.82 21.55 -0.90
CA PHE A 277 7.51 22.08 0.26
C PHE A 277 8.99 21.71 0.26
N PRO A 278 9.75 22.02 -0.79
CA PRO A 278 11.12 21.54 -0.93
C PRO A 278 12.05 22.06 0.18
N SER A 279 11.97 23.36 0.57
CA SER A 279 12.81 23.93 1.62
C SER A 279 12.55 23.30 2.98
N ALA A 280 11.27 23.10 3.35
CA ALA A 280 10.91 22.42 4.59
C ALA A 280 11.31 20.93 4.55
N SER A 281 11.18 20.27 3.40
CA SER A 281 11.62 18.87 3.22
C SER A 281 13.13 18.74 3.43
N HIS A 282 13.94 19.66 2.91
CA HIS A 282 15.39 19.71 3.19
C HIS A 282 15.69 19.91 4.65
N PHE A 283 15.02 20.86 5.30
CA PHE A 283 15.20 21.16 6.72
C PHE A 283 14.91 19.94 7.60
N PHE A 284 13.84 19.20 7.29
CA PHE A 284 13.42 18.04 8.08
C PHE A 284 14.04 16.70 7.63
N THR A 285 14.81 16.66 6.55
CA THR A 285 15.47 15.40 6.08
C THR A 285 16.27 14.69 7.17
N PRO A 286 17.11 15.35 8.00
CA PRO A 286 17.82 14.65 9.08
C PRO A 286 16.88 14.01 10.11
N MET A 287 15.76 14.67 10.43
CA MET A 287 14.74 14.13 11.32
C MET A 287 14.10 12.88 10.71
N VAL A 288 13.68 12.95 9.43
CA VAL A 288 13.08 11.81 8.74
C VAL A 288 14.05 10.64 8.64
N PHE A 289 15.31 10.90 8.35
CA PHE A 289 16.37 9.88 8.34
C PHE A 289 16.52 9.20 9.71
N ALA A 290 16.56 9.98 10.79
CA ALA A 290 16.63 9.43 12.14
C ALA A 290 15.41 8.54 12.46
N LEU A 291 14.19 9.03 12.18
CA LEU A 291 12.96 8.25 12.39
C LEU A 291 12.93 6.99 11.54
N SER A 292 13.42 7.05 10.29
CA SER A 292 13.51 5.91 9.37
C SER A 292 14.46 4.84 9.91
N VAL A 293 15.66 5.23 10.33
CA VAL A 293 16.65 4.31 10.91
C VAL A 293 16.14 3.68 12.21
N ILE A 294 15.51 4.48 13.07
CA ILE A 294 14.89 3.95 14.30
C ILE A 294 13.79 2.93 13.92
N ALA A 295 12.95 3.24 12.93
CA ALA A 295 11.91 2.32 12.47
C ALA A 295 12.52 1.01 11.96
N ILE A 296 13.56 1.06 11.12
CA ILE A 296 14.24 -0.10 10.55
C ILE A 296 14.77 -1.02 11.66
N ILE A 297 15.52 -0.47 12.59
CA ILE A 297 16.19 -1.26 13.65
C ILE A 297 15.18 -1.70 14.71
N TRP A 298 14.44 -0.76 15.27
CA TRP A 298 13.53 -1.01 16.38
C TRP A 298 12.39 -1.95 15.99
N ALA A 299 11.73 -1.70 14.85
CA ALA A 299 10.63 -2.56 14.42
C ALA A 299 11.09 -3.98 14.08
N SER A 300 12.31 -4.15 13.53
CA SER A 300 12.89 -5.47 13.27
C SER A 300 13.16 -6.24 14.58
N LEU A 301 13.68 -5.57 15.59
CA LEU A 301 13.91 -6.18 16.91
C LEU A 301 12.58 -6.57 17.59
N VAL A 302 11.57 -5.71 17.46
CA VAL A 302 10.22 -6.00 17.99
C VAL A 302 9.57 -7.15 17.22
N ALA A 303 9.71 -7.19 15.88
CA ALA A 303 9.22 -8.29 15.04
C ALA A 303 9.79 -9.63 15.50
N PHE A 304 11.10 -9.70 15.75
CA PHE A 304 11.78 -10.92 16.21
C PHE A 304 11.19 -11.51 17.51
N ARG A 305 10.64 -10.67 18.39
CA ARG A 305 10.06 -11.08 19.70
C ARG A 305 8.57 -11.41 19.66
N GLN A 306 7.92 -11.31 18.50
CA GLN A 306 6.48 -11.58 18.41
C GLN A 306 6.18 -13.07 18.47
N ALA A 307 5.09 -13.42 19.17
CA ALA A 307 4.55 -14.77 19.23
C ALA A 307 3.46 -15.02 18.16
N ASP A 308 2.86 -13.97 17.60
CA ASP A 308 1.82 -14.01 16.56
C ASP A 308 2.44 -13.72 15.19
N MET A 309 2.17 -14.60 14.20
CA MET A 309 2.70 -14.47 12.83
C MET A 309 2.27 -13.17 12.15
N LYS A 310 0.99 -12.78 12.26
CA LYS A 310 0.49 -11.53 11.66
C LYS A 310 1.16 -10.31 12.28
N LYS A 311 1.38 -10.35 13.59
CA LYS A 311 2.02 -9.25 14.31
C LYS A 311 3.47 -9.09 13.92
N LEU A 312 4.18 -10.21 13.72
CA LEU A 312 5.57 -10.22 13.22
C LEU A 312 5.64 -9.56 11.84
N ILE A 313 4.78 -9.99 10.90
CA ILE A 313 4.75 -9.44 9.54
C ILE A 313 4.35 -7.95 9.56
N ALA A 314 3.43 -7.53 10.43
CA ALA A 314 3.06 -6.13 10.57
C ALA A 314 4.24 -5.26 11.03
N TYR A 315 5.04 -5.70 11.99
CA TYR A 315 6.26 -4.99 12.39
C TYR A 315 7.34 -5.01 11.32
N SER A 316 7.46 -6.09 10.53
CA SER A 316 8.36 -6.10 9.37
C SER A 316 7.95 -5.02 8.35
N SER A 317 6.64 -4.79 8.18
CA SER A 317 6.15 -3.70 7.31
C SER A 317 6.59 -2.32 7.79
N VAL A 318 6.58 -2.07 9.11
CA VAL A 318 7.10 -0.80 9.69
C VAL A 318 8.58 -0.62 9.34
N ALA A 319 9.39 -1.69 9.46
CA ALA A 319 10.80 -1.65 9.11
C ALA A 319 11.03 -1.37 7.62
N HIS A 320 10.29 -2.04 6.73
CA HIS A 320 10.40 -1.81 5.28
C HIS A 320 9.94 -0.42 4.85
N MET A 321 8.93 0.15 5.51
CA MET A 321 8.52 1.54 5.26
C MET A 321 9.59 2.54 5.72
N GLY A 322 10.45 2.18 6.67
CA GLY A 322 11.65 2.95 7.00
C GLY A 322 12.64 3.08 5.82
N PHE A 323 12.84 2.02 5.03
CA PHE A 323 13.64 2.11 3.80
C PHE A 323 12.96 3.00 2.75
N VAL A 324 11.62 2.94 2.65
CA VAL A 324 10.86 3.81 1.74
C VAL A 324 11.07 5.28 2.08
N THR A 325 10.89 5.68 3.34
CA THR A 325 11.07 7.08 3.75
C THR A 325 12.52 7.54 3.67
N LEU A 326 13.48 6.67 3.99
CA LEU A 326 14.90 6.94 3.83
C LEU A 326 15.24 7.24 2.35
N GLY A 327 14.74 6.42 1.42
CA GLY A 327 14.92 6.60 -0.02
C GLY A 327 14.25 7.88 -0.51
N ILE A 328 12.98 8.09 -0.21
CA ILE A 328 12.20 9.26 -0.67
C ILE A 328 12.86 10.58 -0.23
N PHE A 329 13.18 10.73 1.07
CA PHE A 329 13.73 11.97 1.60
C PHE A 329 15.23 12.15 1.35
N SER A 330 15.89 11.22 0.67
CA SER A 330 17.21 11.47 0.10
C SER A 330 17.15 12.53 -1.02
N GLY A 331 16.00 12.67 -1.67
CA GLY A 331 15.83 13.58 -2.81
C GLY A 331 16.65 13.22 -4.05
N THR A 332 17.46 12.16 -3.98
CA THR A 332 18.24 11.67 -5.12
C THR A 332 17.38 10.82 -6.04
N LEU A 333 17.69 10.79 -7.33
CA LEU A 333 16.96 9.95 -8.28
C LEU A 333 16.93 8.48 -7.85
N GLN A 334 18.09 7.93 -7.46
CA GLN A 334 18.19 6.55 -7.01
C GLN A 334 17.36 6.27 -5.76
N GLY A 335 17.37 7.18 -4.78
CA GLY A 335 16.61 7.02 -3.56
C GLY A 335 15.12 7.11 -3.78
N ILE A 336 14.65 8.05 -4.60
CA ILE A 336 13.23 8.18 -4.98
C ILE A 336 12.78 6.93 -5.75
N GLN A 337 13.54 6.48 -6.74
CA GLN A 337 13.26 5.23 -7.44
C GLN A 337 13.25 4.03 -6.51
N GLY A 338 14.20 3.96 -5.57
CA GLY A 338 14.26 2.94 -4.52
C GLY A 338 13.01 2.93 -3.65
N GLY A 339 12.56 4.10 -3.20
CA GLY A 339 11.34 4.26 -2.41
C GLY A 339 10.08 3.81 -3.16
N ILE A 340 9.92 4.22 -4.42
CA ILE A 340 8.81 3.79 -5.30
C ILE A 340 8.85 2.28 -5.50
N TYR A 341 10.02 1.74 -5.82
CA TYR A 341 10.21 0.32 -6.05
C TYR A 341 9.90 -0.50 -4.79
N GLN A 342 10.39 -0.05 -3.64
CA GLN A 342 10.16 -0.73 -2.36
C GLN A 342 8.67 -0.71 -1.97
N MET A 343 7.94 0.35 -2.27
CA MET A 343 6.49 0.38 -2.08
C MET A 343 5.79 -0.73 -2.89
N LEU A 344 6.15 -0.91 -4.16
CA LEU A 344 5.56 -1.94 -5.02
C LEU A 344 5.93 -3.34 -4.55
N SER A 345 7.21 -3.58 -4.34
CA SER A 345 7.73 -4.86 -3.88
C SER A 345 7.12 -5.28 -2.55
N HIS A 346 7.11 -4.36 -1.57
CA HIS A 346 6.49 -4.61 -0.27
C HIS A 346 4.98 -4.91 -0.41
N GLY A 347 4.27 -4.25 -1.34
CA GLY A 347 2.86 -4.55 -1.61
C GLY A 347 2.64 -6.00 -1.99
N ILE A 348 3.46 -6.54 -2.89
CA ILE A 348 3.39 -7.92 -3.36
C ILE A 348 3.84 -8.90 -2.26
N ILE A 349 5.03 -8.69 -1.70
CA ILE A 349 5.64 -9.62 -0.73
C ILE A 349 4.86 -9.66 0.59
N SER A 350 4.55 -8.51 1.17
CA SER A 350 3.81 -8.43 2.43
C SER A 350 2.38 -8.95 2.26
N GLY A 351 1.73 -8.61 1.13
CA GLY A 351 0.43 -9.17 0.77
C GLY A 351 0.46 -10.69 0.72
N ALA A 352 1.45 -11.27 0.04
CA ALA A 352 1.64 -12.71 -0.06
C ALA A 352 1.94 -13.37 1.30
N LEU A 353 2.75 -12.74 2.15
CA LEU A 353 3.01 -13.26 3.50
C LEU A 353 1.74 -13.26 4.38
N PHE A 354 0.91 -12.21 4.30
CA PHE A 354 -0.39 -12.24 4.99
C PHE A 354 -1.32 -13.32 4.45
N LEU A 355 -1.30 -13.59 3.14
CA LEU A 355 -2.03 -14.71 2.54
C LEU A 355 -1.49 -16.06 3.03
N CYS A 356 -0.18 -16.24 3.14
CA CYS A 356 0.42 -17.45 3.73
C CYS A 356 -0.07 -17.68 5.16
N VAL A 357 -0.14 -16.64 5.98
CA VAL A 357 -0.72 -16.76 7.33
C VAL A 357 -2.21 -17.07 7.27
N GLY A 358 -2.94 -16.49 6.30
CA GLY A 358 -4.35 -16.77 6.06
C GLY A 358 -4.62 -18.25 5.78
N VAL A 359 -3.80 -18.88 4.94
CA VAL A 359 -3.91 -20.30 4.58
C VAL A 359 -3.86 -21.21 5.81
N VAL A 360 -2.89 -21.02 6.70
CA VAL A 360 -2.78 -21.84 7.93
C VAL A 360 -3.83 -21.46 8.97
N TYR A 361 -4.20 -20.19 9.02
CA TYR A 361 -5.26 -19.71 9.92
C TYR A 361 -6.64 -20.27 9.54
N ASP A 362 -6.98 -20.33 8.27
CA ASP A 362 -8.27 -20.88 7.80
C ASP A 362 -8.40 -22.38 8.17
N ARG A 363 -7.27 -23.09 8.29
CA ARG A 363 -7.25 -24.52 8.67
C ARG A 363 -7.23 -24.76 10.17
N MET A 364 -6.45 -23.93 10.91
CA MET A 364 -6.15 -24.20 12.32
C MET A 364 -6.76 -23.17 13.30
N HIS A 365 -7.28 -22.06 12.81
CA HIS A 365 -7.87 -20.95 13.57
C HIS A 365 -6.95 -20.37 14.65
N THR A 366 -5.63 -20.48 14.47
CA THR A 366 -4.62 -19.87 15.32
C THR A 366 -3.50 -19.26 14.50
N ARG A 367 -2.85 -18.23 15.04
CA ARG A 367 -1.70 -17.52 14.42
C ARG A 367 -0.47 -17.62 15.31
N GLU A 368 -0.56 -18.34 16.41
CA GLU A 368 0.52 -18.50 17.38
C GLU A 368 1.66 -19.31 16.76
N ILE A 369 2.88 -18.75 16.72
CA ILE A 369 4.04 -19.37 16.09
C ILE A 369 4.38 -20.70 16.78
N ALA A 370 4.25 -20.77 18.10
CA ALA A 370 4.56 -21.96 18.88
C ALA A 370 3.60 -23.15 18.64
N PHE A 371 2.41 -22.88 18.05
CA PHE A 371 1.45 -23.92 17.69
C PHE A 371 1.94 -24.77 16.50
N TYR A 372 2.73 -24.16 15.61
CA TYR A 372 3.20 -24.76 14.37
C TYR A 372 4.61 -25.34 14.53
N GLY A 373 4.98 -26.21 13.57
CA GLY A 373 6.30 -26.81 13.43
C GLY A 373 6.23 -27.95 12.43
N GLY A 374 7.27 -28.10 11.59
CA GLY A 374 7.36 -29.19 10.63
C GLY A 374 6.35 -29.18 9.50
N LEU A 375 5.73 -28.04 9.17
CA LEU A 375 4.71 -27.96 8.11
C LEU A 375 5.21 -28.45 6.76
N VAL A 376 6.52 -28.36 6.48
CA VAL A 376 7.12 -28.90 5.23
C VAL A 376 6.83 -30.39 5.04
N ASN A 377 6.64 -31.14 6.11
CA ASN A 377 6.36 -32.58 6.05
C ASN A 377 4.90 -32.90 5.58
N ARG A 378 3.99 -31.92 5.69
CA ARG A 378 2.58 -32.09 5.30
C ARG A 378 2.14 -31.14 4.20
N MET A 379 2.74 -29.95 4.16
CA MET A 379 2.44 -28.88 3.22
C MET A 379 3.71 -28.43 2.49
N PRO A 380 4.36 -29.31 1.70
CA PRO A 380 5.64 -28.98 1.05
C PRO A 380 5.51 -27.82 0.05
N VAL A 381 4.39 -27.75 -0.66
CA VAL A 381 4.12 -26.68 -1.63
C VAL A 381 3.92 -25.34 -0.92
N TYR A 382 3.11 -25.31 0.13
CA TYR A 382 2.96 -24.13 0.98
C TYR A 382 4.31 -23.68 1.54
N ALA A 383 5.13 -24.61 2.04
CA ALA A 383 6.45 -24.30 2.58
C ALA A 383 7.37 -23.66 1.53
N ALA A 384 7.34 -24.14 0.28
CA ALA A 384 8.11 -23.56 -0.81
C ALA A 384 7.64 -22.14 -1.16
N VAL A 385 6.32 -21.91 -1.25
CA VAL A 385 5.74 -20.58 -1.48
C VAL A 385 6.07 -19.63 -0.34
N PHE A 386 5.92 -20.07 0.91
CA PHE A 386 6.24 -19.28 2.08
C PHE A 386 7.74 -18.94 2.15
N MET A 387 8.64 -19.87 1.74
CA MET A 387 10.08 -19.59 1.64
C MET A 387 10.37 -18.51 0.61
N LEU A 388 9.76 -18.57 -0.58
CA LEU A 388 9.99 -17.57 -1.63
C LEU A 388 9.67 -16.15 -1.13
N PHE A 389 8.50 -15.96 -0.51
CA PHE A 389 8.13 -14.64 0.01
C PHE A 389 8.92 -14.25 1.27
N THR A 390 9.34 -15.21 2.07
CA THR A 390 10.28 -14.96 3.18
C THR A 390 11.63 -14.45 2.64
N MET A 391 12.16 -15.06 1.58
CA MET A 391 13.39 -14.60 0.92
C MET A 391 13.20 -13.21 0.26
N GLY A 392 12.03 -12.98 -0.34
CA GLY A 392 11.66 -11.66 -0.85
C GLY A 392 11.64 -10.58 0.24
N ASN A 393 11.12 -10.92 1.41
CA ASN A 393 11.06 -10.02 2.57
C ASN A 393 12.45 -9.74 3.18
N VAL A 394 13.39 -10.65 3.03
CA VAL A 394 14.81 -10.47 3.45
C VAL A 394 15.59 -9.61 2.45
N GLY A 395 15.08 -9.43 1.23
CA GLY A 395 15.77 -8.72 0.17
C GLY A 395 16.82 -9.60 -0.55
N LEU A 396 16.51 -10.89 -0.78
CA LEU A 396 17.41 -11.77 -1.55
C LEU A 396 17.52 -11.28 -3.00
N PRO A 397 18.76 -11.12 -3.55
CA PRO A 397 18.95 -10.84 -4.98
C PRO A 397 18.20 -11.85 -5.87
N GLY A 398 17.51 -11.35 -6.90
CA GLY A 398 16.60 -12.14 -7.74
C GLY A 398 15.14 -12.13 -7.27
N THR A 399 14.84 -11.53 -6.13
CA THR A 399 13.47 -11.22 -5.68
C THR A 399 13.21 -9.72 -5.69
N SER A 400 11.95 -9.32 -5.72
CA SER A 400 11.56 -7.90 -5.83
C SER A 400 11.98 -7.02 -4.65
N GLY A 401 12.28 -7.59 -3.47
CA GLY A 401 12.71 -6.82 -2.29
C GLY A 401 14.07 -6.17 -2.43
N PHE A 402 15.01 -6.84 -3.07
CA PHE A 402 16.39 -6.39 -3.18
C PHE A 402 16.59 -5.04 -3.90
N PRO A 403 16.03 -4.80 -5.11
CA PRO A 403 16.29 -3.55 -5.81
C PRO A 403 15.79 -2.32 -5.06
N GLY A 404 14.62 -2.42 -4.42
CA GLY A 404 14.03 -1.30 -3.68
C GLY A 404 14.86 -0.89 -2.47
N GLU A 405 15.31 -1.85 -1.66
CA GLU A 405 16.12 -1.57 -0.48
C GLU A 405 17.50 -1.04 -0.85
N ILE A 406 18.17 -1.67 -1.81
CA ILE A 406 19.51 -1.23 -2.24
C ILE A 406 19.49 0.17 -2.84
N LEU A 407 18.54 0.48 -3.71
CA LEU A 407 18.44 1.81 -4.31
C LEU A 407 18.12 2.89 -3.27
N SER A 408 17.25 2.58 -2.28
CA SER A 408 16.98 3.48 -1.17
C SER A 408 18.23 3.76 -0.34
N LEU A 409 19.04 2.73 -0.04
CA LEU A 409 20.31 2.88 0.69
C LEU A 409 21.33 3.67 -0.14
N VAL A 410 21.51 3.33 -1.41
CA VAL A 410 22.47 4.01 -2.31
C VAL A 410 22.11 5.50 -2.47
N GLY A 411 20.83 5.82 -2.66
CA GLY A 411 20.37 7.19 -2.74
C GLY A 411 20.59 7.97 -1.44
N ALA A 412 20.26 7.39 -0.30
CA ALA A 412 20.45 8.01 0.99
C ALA A 412 21.94 8.15 1.36
N PHE A 413 22.80 7.24 0.89
CA PHE A 413 24.26 7.29 1.14
C PHE A 413 24.91 8.55 0.56
N GLN A 414 24.39 9.04 -0.56
CA GLN A 414 24.87 10.28 -1.18
C GLN A 414 24.58 11.52 -0.31
N VAL A 415 23.58 11.43 0.57
CA VAL A 415 23.18 12.54 1.47
C VAL A 415 23.85 12.41 2.83
N ASN A 416 23.81 11.21 3.44
CA ASN A 416 24.44 11.00 4.74
C ASN A 416 24.77 9.52 4.97
N ALA A 417 26.06 9.21 4.90
CA ALA A 417 26.59 7.85 5.05
C ALA A 417 26.33 7.24 6.44
N TRP A 418 26.33 8.02 7.51
CA TRP A 418 26.19 7.49 8.87
C TRP A 418 24.81 6.92 9.14
N PHE A 419 23.76 7.59 8.68
CA PHE A 419 22.41 7.03 8.77
C PHE A 419 22.28 5.74 7.97
N VAL A 420 22.93 5.66 6.80
CA VAL A 420 22.86 4.46 5.94
C VAL A 420 23.63 3.30 6.53
N VAL A 421 24.80 3.53 7.14
CA VAL A 421 25.52 2.46 7.87
C VAL A 421 24.62 1.86 8.96
N ALA A 422 23.92 2.70 9.72
CA ALA A 422 22.97 2.21 10.72
C ALA A 422 21.77 1.49 10.07
N ALA A 423 21.16 2.05 9.00
CA ALA A 423 20.05 1.42 8.29
C ALA A 423 20.40 0.06 7.69
N THR A 424 21.64 -0.13 7.19
CA THR A 424 22.09 -1.38 6.59
C THR A 424 22.07 -2.55 7.60
N THR A 425 22.18 -2.28 8.89
CA THR A 425 22.01 -3.33 9.92
C THR A 425 20.60 -3.93 9.90
N GLY A 426 19.61 -3.18 9.41
CA GLY A 426 18.23 -3.65 9.25
C GLY A 426 18.12 -4.83 8.29
N VAL A 427 18.97 -4.92 7.28
CA VAL A 427 18.99 -6.08 6.36
C VAL A 427 19.37 -7.35 7.12
N ILE A 428 20.31 -7.26 8.07
CA ILE A 428 20.68 -8.39 8.93
C ILE A 428 19.50 -8.76 9.84
N PHE A 429 18.87 -7.77 10.46
CA PHE A 429 17.73 -8.02 11.35
C PHE A 429 16.52 -8.57 10.60
N SER A 430 16.29 -8.15 9.34
CA SER A 430 15.22 -8.71 8.52
C SER A 430 15.43 -10.21 8.29
N ALA A 431 16.64 -10.64 7.97
CA ALA A 431 16.98 -12.05 7.86
C ALA A 431 16.75 -12.80 9.17
N VAL A 432 17.15 -12.21 10.31
CA VAL A 432 17.00 -12.85 11.62
C VAL A 432 15.52 -13.14 11.94
N TYR A 433 14.62 -12.15 11.84
CA TYR A 433 13.23 -12.40 12.22
C TYR A 433 12.49 -13.26 11.19
N ALA A 434 12.75 -13.03 9.89
CA ALA A 434 12.01 -13.72 8.83
C ALA A 434 12.41 -15.21 8.75
N LEU A 435 13.70 -15.53 8.78
CA LEU A 435 14.17 -16.90 8.78
C LEU A 435 13.85 -17.65 10.09
N THR A 436 13.81 -16.93 11.21
CA THR A 436 13.37 -17.52 12.48
C THR A 436 11.87 -17.88 12.42
N LEU A 437 11.01 -17.02 11.85
CA LEU A 437 9.62 -17.34 11.62
C LEU A 437 9.49 -18.58 10.74
N TYR A 438 10.13 -18.58 9.59
CA TYR A 438 10.11 -19.71 8.66
C TYR A 438 10.57 -21.01 9.31
N ARG A 439 11.72 -20.98 10.01
CA ARG A 439 12.27 -22.14 10.72
C ARG A 439 11.27 -22.71 11.72
N LYS A 440 10.64 -21.85 12.53
CA LYS A 440 9.71 -22.30 13.58
C LYS A 440 8.42 -22.86 13.04
N VAL A 441 7.93 -22.33 11.90
CA VAL A 441 6.63 -22.72 11.33
C VAL A 441 6.77 -23.89 10.36
N ALA A 442 7.75 -23.82 9.44
CA ALA A 442 7.87 -24.75 8.33
C ALA A 442 8.79 -25.93 8.61
N LEU A 443 9.93 -25.71 9.29
CA LEU A 443 10.95 -26.74 9.47
C LEU A 443 10.79 -27.51 10.78
N GLY A 444 11.55 -28.61 10.90
CA GLY A 444 11.55 -29.51 12.06
C GLY A 444 10.54 -30.65 11.96
N ASN A 445 10.22 -31.24 13.10
CA ASN A 445 9.23 -32.31 13.20
C ASN A 445 7.85 -31.75 13.59
N ILE A 446 6.81 -32.49 13.25
CA ILE A 446 5.45 -32.20 13.68
C ILE A 446 5.32 -32.69 15.12
N GLU A 447 5.37 -31.77 16.09
CA GLU A 447 5.18 -32.08 17.51
C GLU A 447 3.69 -32.02 17.91
N ASN A 448 2.92 -31.15 17.25
CA ASN A 448 1.50 -30.98 17.56
C ASN A 448 0.66 -31.97 16.73
N PRO A 449 -0.05 -32.91 17.38
CA PRO A 449 -0.86 -33.92 16.68
C PRO A 449 -1.96 -33.32 15.80
N LYS A 450 -2.46 -32.12 16.11
CA LYS A 450 -3.49 -31.43 15.32
C LYS A 450 -3.01 -31.08 13.89
N LEU A 451 -1.71 -30.98 13.68
CA LEU A 451 -1.12 -30.70 12.36
C LEU A 451 -1.01 -31.96 11.48
N GLY A 452 -1.22 -33.15 12.04
CA GLY A 452 -1.08 -34.42 11.32
C GLY A 452 -2.01 -34.58 10.10
N GLY A 453 -3.17 -33.92 10.12
CA GLY A 453 -4.17 -33.94 9.05
C GLY A 453 -4.26 -32.67 8.22
N ILE A 454 -3.35 -31.71 8.39
CA ILE A 454 -3.39 -30.44 7.63
C ILE A 454 -3.12 -30.69 6.14
N LEU A 455 -3.96 -30.10 5.27
CA LEU A 455 -3.87 -30.25 3.82
C LEU A 455 -3.04 -29.12 3.22
N ASP A 456 -2.31 -29.42 2.14
CA ASP A 456 -1.52 -28.43 1.37
C ASP A 456 -2.43 -27.46 0.58
N LEU A 457 -1.86 -26.59 -0.23
CA LEU A 457 -2.57 -25.58 -1.01
C LEU A 457 -3.65 -26.20 -1.91
N ASP A 458 -4.83 -25.61 -1.88
CA ASP A 458 -5.91 -25.93 -2.80
C ASP A 458 -5.78 -25.19 -4.16
N GLY A 459 -6.62 -25.53 -5.14
CA GLY A 459 -6.58 -24.93 -6.47
C GLY A 459 -6.85 -23.41 -6.45
N ARG A 460 -7.72 -22.92 -5.57
CA ARG A 460 -8.03 -21.49 -5.41
C ARG A 460 -6.82 -20.74 -4.82
N GLU A 461 -6.19 -21.31 -3.81
CA GLU A 461 -4.99 -20.76 -3.19
C GLU A 461 -3.84 -20.69 -4.21
N TRP A 462 -3.69 -21.72 -5.06
CA TRP A 462 -2.74 -21.68 -6.17
C TRP A 462 -2.99 -20.53 -7.13
N VAL A 463 -4.23 -20.32 -7.56
CA VAL A 463 -4.61 -19.19 -8.43
C VAL A 463 -4.29 -17.85 -7.75
N THR A 464 -4.35 -17.78 -6.43
CA THR A 464 -4.01 -16.58 -5.68
C THR A 464 -2.51 -16.36 -5.60
N PHE A 465 -1.69 -17.41 -5.38
CA PHE A 465 -0.24 -17.25 -5.19
C PHE A 465 0.56 -17.16 -6.48
N VAL A 466 0.17 -17.87 -7.55
CA VAL A 466 0.94 -17.87 -8.81
C VAL A 466 1.20 -16.48 -9.38
N PRO A 467 0.20 -15.57 -9.47
CA PRO A 467 0.47 -14.20 -9.94
C PRO A 467 1.46 -13.44 -9.07
N LEU A 468 1.41 -13.63 -7.75
CA LEU A 468 2.32 -12.99 -6.80
C LEU A 468 3.75 -13.54 -6.91
N ILE A 469 3.89 -14.85 -7.11
CA ILE A 469 5.19 -15.51 -7.38
C ILE A 469 5.80 -14.93 -8.66
N VAL A 470 5.03 -14.91 -9.73
CA VAL A 470 5.47 -14.40 -11.04
C VAL A 470 5.88 -12.92 -10.93
N ALA A 471 5.07 -12.09 -10.27
CA ALA A 471 5.39 -10.67 -10.07
C ALA A 471 6.67 -10.49 -9.26
N THR A 472 6.85 -11.26 -8.16
CA THR A 472 8.05 -11.20 -7.32
C THR A 472 9.31 -11.56 -8.10
N LEU A 473 9.25 -12.60 -8.95
CA LEU A 473 10.38 -13.06 -9.74
C LEU A 473 10.69 -12.10 -10.92
N ILE A 474 9.66 -11.66 -11.65
CA ILE A 474 9.85 -10.69 -12.75
C ILE A 474 10.48 -9.40 -12.23
N MET A 475 9.94 -8.84 -11.18
CA MET A 475 10.50 -7.62 -10.58
C MET A 475 11.91 -7.87 -10.02
N GLY A 476 12.21 -9.05 -9.48
CA GLY A 476 13.52 -9.36 -8.94
C GLY A 476 14.60 -9.60 -10.00
N LEU A 477 14.23 -10.23 -11.13
CA LEU A 477 15.16 -10.59 -12.21
C LEU A 477 15.28 -9.50 -13.28
N ALA A 478 14.22 -8.71 -13.50
CA ALA A 478 14.18 -7.63 -14.48
C ALA A 478 13.68 -6.31 -13.85
N PRO A 479 14.38 -5.76 -12.83
CA PRO A 479 13.96 -4.54 -12.14
C PRO A 479 13.87 -3.33 -13.06
N SER A 480 14.61 -3.33 -14.17
CA SER A 480 14.59 -2.28 -15.19
C SER A 480 13.19 -2.00 -15.76
N ILE A 481 12.30 -2.98 -15.80
CA ILE A 481 10.93 -2.79 -16.29
C ILE A 481 10.20 -1.72 -15.44
N VAL A 482 10.27 -1.83 -14.13
CA VAL A 482 9.65 -0.87 -13.21
C VAL A 482 10.45 0.43 -13.15
N LEU A 483 11.77 0.33 -13.09
CA LEU A 483 12.66 1.51 -12.96
C LEU A 483 12.55 2.43 -14.15
N HIS A 484 12.61 1.93 -15.40
CA HIS A 484 12.43 2.74 -16.59
C HIS A 484 11.02 3.35 -16.68
N PHE A 485 9.99 2.56 -16.30
CA PHE A 485 8.63 3.08 -16.33
C PHE A 485 8.41 4.23 -15.34
N THR A 486 9.03 4.20 -14.16
CA THR A 486 8.87 5.22 -13.12
C THR A 486 9.91 6.33 -13.16
N GLU A 487 10.89 6.27 -14.09
CA GLU A 487 12.03 7.18 -14.17
C GLU A 487 11.58 8.64 -14.37
N GLY A 488 10.65 8.88 -15.29
CA GLY A 488 10.16 10.23 -15.60
C GLY A 488 9.52 10.91 -14.39
N ALA A 489 8.66 10.21 -13.63
CA ALA A 489 8.08 10.75 -12.40
C ALA A 489 9.13 10.97 -11.32
N ALA A 490 10.05 10.00 -11.13
CA ALA A 490 11.12 10.12 -10.14
C ALA A 490 12.06 11.29 -10.43
N GLN A 491 12.42 11.50 -11.69
CA GLN A 491 13.24 12.62 -12.12
C GLN A 491 12.55 13.96 -11.92
N SER A 492 11.26 14.06 -12.24
CA SER A 492 10.47 15.28 -12.01
C SER A 492 10.42 15.65 -10.52
N ILE A 493 10.19 14.66 -9.65
CA ILE A 493 10.16 14.87 -8.19
C ILE A 493 11.55 15.26 -7.68
N ALA A 494 12.62 14.60 -8.12
CA ALA A 494 13.99 14.93 -7.73
C ALA A 494 14.38 16.36 -8.14
N THR A 495 14.00 16.77 -9.33
CA THR A 495 14.25 18.13 -9.85
C THR A 495 13.48 19.18 -9.03
N ALA A 496 12.21 18.92 -8.72
CA ALA A 496 11.39 19.81 -7.90
C ALA A 496 11.96 19.96 -6.47
N TYR A 497 12.42 18.86 -5.88
CA TYR A 497 13.09 18.87 -4.59
C TYR A 497 14.40 19.67 -4.60
N ALA A 498 15.24 19.48 -5.63
CA ALA A 498 16.51 20.19 -5.77
C ALA A 498 16.33 21.71 -5.98
N GLY A 499 15.25 22.13 -6.65
CA GLY A 499 14.95 23.55 -6.89
C GLY A 499 14.68 24.37 -5.62
N GLY A 500 14.36 23.73 -4.49
CA GLY A 500 14.18 24.38 -3.21
C GLY A 500 15.48 24.74 -2.46
N VAL A 501 16.63 24.45 -3.03
CA VAL A 501 17.98 24.69 -2.45
C VAL A 501 18.59 26.00 -2.94
N THR A 502 17.85 26.94 -3.53
CA THR A 502 18.40 28.28 -3.79
C THR A 502 18.60 29.01 -2.48
N PRO A 503 19.83 29.52 -2.23
CA PRO A 503 20.24 30.10 -0.96
C PRO A 503 19.46 31.34 -0.57
#